data_4eaffd018b1231a6522bb9897d1443f5
#
_entry.id   4eaffd018b1231a6522bb9897d1443f5
#
_cell.length_a   1.000
_cell.length_b   1.000
_cell.length_c   1.000
_cell.angle_alpha   90.00
_cell.angle_beta   90.00
_cell.angle_gamma   90.00
#
_symmetry.space_group_name_H-M   'P 1'
#
loop_
_entity.id
_entity.type
_entity.pdbx_description
1 polymer ?
#
loop_
_entity_poly.entity_id
_entity_poly.type
_entity_poly.pdbx_seq_one_letter_code
_entity_poly.pdbx_strand_id
1 'polypeptide(L)'
;KRANDSNLDQEFVENTCKNLKIKCSVVDFKENTHDSGNFQEAARDFRYAIFKKIGATYPDFAIVLAHHADDQIETFLMNLIRGSGVLGLAAMPMSRNSVVRPFLNTFKSQLHRYATEKGIAWKEDATNLENNYTRNKWRNEFIPFIEKEIPTIKESILFLIQLFQEKQKELSKKVNPLSMEIHQTNSISIDTFHQLSSEEKFELWRQLKQDASTFPFFEELPKKQKGKFIEMKGDFENVIRENQTLYFSSSNDEFELPQLLIEKVNSIPEQFSKNEIYLHSEKILGDLHVRPWKTGDRITP
;
A
#
# COMPACT_ATOMS: atom_id res chain seq x y z
N LYS A 1 18.14 -8.09 30.46
CA LYS A 1 17.21 -9.22 30.26
C LYS A 1 16.96 -9.47 28.77
N ARG A 2 16.54 -8.45 27.97
CA ARG A 2 16.17 -8.61 26.54
C ARG A 2 17.30 -9.18 25.66
N ALA A 3 18.55 -8.77 25.85
CA ALA A 3 19.68 -9.24 25.06
C ALA A 3 19.97 -10.75 25.28
N ASN A 4 19.86 -11.24 26.52
CA ASN A 4 20.08 -12.66 26.80
C ASN A 4 18.99 -13.57 26.24
N ASP A 5 17.71 -13.14 26.28
CA ASP A 5 16.60 -13.92 25.74
C ASP A 5 16.69 -14.00 24.22
N SER A 6 17.04 -12.89 23.57
CA SER A 6 17.25 -12.84 22.11
C SER A 6 18.38 -13.78 21.64
N ASN A 7 19.49 -13.86 22.38
CA ASN A 7 20.60 -14.76 22.03
C ASN A 7 20.20 -16.24 22.15
N LEU A 8 19.44 -16.59 23.19
CA LEU A 8 18.93 -17.96 23.36
C LEU A 8 17.93 -18.36 22.28
N ASP A 9 17.12 -17.41 21.80
CA ASP A 9 16.18 -17.65 20.70
C ASP A 9 16.92 -17.82 19.37
N GLN A 10 17.95 -17.00 19.12
CA GLN A 10 18.81 -17.15 17.96
C GLN A 10 19.50 -18.52 17.95
N GLU A 11 20.13 -18.91 19.07
CA GLU A 11 20.81 -20.21 19.20
C GLU A 11 19.85 -21.38 18.95
N PHE A 12 18.62 -21.30 19.46
CA PHE A 12 17.59 -22.29 19.23
C PHE A 12 17.27 -22.43 17.74
N VAL A 13 17.10 -21.32 17.01
CA VAL A 13 16.81 -21.32 15.57
C VAL A 13 18.00 -21.85 14.78
N GLU A 14 19.24 -21.42 15.08
CA GLU A 14 20.45 -21.90 14.41
C GLU A 14 20.64 -23.40 14.58
N ASN A 15 20.45 -23.92 15.80
CA ASN A 15 20.53 -25.36 16.08
C ASN A 15 19.42 -26.15 15.36
N THR A 16 18.21 -25.62 15.31
CA THR A 16 17.08 -26.22 14.56
C THR A 16 17.40 -26.31 13.08
N CYS A 17 17.87 -25.21 12.48
CA CYS A 17 18.26 -25.18 11.07
C CYS A 17 19.40 -26.15 10.76
N LYS A 18 20.41 -26.25 11.66
CA LYS A 18 21.51 -27.21 11.53
C LYS A 18 21.03 -28.64 11.55
N ASN A 19 20.13 -28.99 12.46
CA ASN A 19 19.55 -30.33 12.57
C ASN A 19 18.72 -30.70 11.34
N LEU A 20 17.99 -29.74 10.77
CA LEU A 20 17.20 -29.88 9.54
C LEU A 20 18.04 -29.76 8.26
N LYS A 21 19.36 -29.46 8.37
CA LYS A 21 20.26 -29.19 7.23
C LYS A 21 19.77 -28.05 6.32
N ILE A 22 19.17 -27.02 6.93
CA ILE A 22 18.67 -25.84 6.26
C ILE A 22 19.67 -24.69 6.50
N LYS A 23 19.94 -23.89 5.45
CA LYS A 23 20.79 -22.71 5.57
C LYS A 23 20.13 -21.67 6.48
N CYS A 24 20.86 -21.21 7.49
CA CYS A 24 20.45 -20.12 8.37
C CYS A 24 21.29 -18.86 8.08
N SER A 25 20.66 -17.70 8.10
CA SER A 25 21.34 -16.40 7.99
C SER A 25 20.85 -15.49 9.09
N VAL A 26 21.76 -14.93 9.87
CA VAL A 26 21.48 -13.98 10.94
C VAL A 26 21.84 -12.57 10.46
N VAL A 27 20.96 -11.61 10.71
CA VAL A 27 21.19 -10.20 10.38
C VAL A 27 20.78 -9.36 11.58
N ASP A 28 21.73 -8.54 12.08
CA ASP A 28 21.48 -7.66 13.21
C ASP A 28 20.74 -6.40 12.80
N PHE A 29 19.68 -6.09 13.53
CA PHE A 29 18.99 -4.80 13.43
C PHE A 29 19.68 -3.79 14.36
N LYS A 30 20.32 -2.77 13.77
CA LYS A 30 20.95 -1.68 14.52
C LYS A 30 19.97 -0.53 14.72
N GLU A 31 19.67 -0.22 15.96
CA GLU A 31 18.65 0.77 16.38
C GLU A 31 18.93 2.21 15.92
N ASN A 32 20.18 2.53 15.56
CA ASN A 32 20.65 3.90 15.30
C ASN A 32 20.27 4.49 13.92
N THR A 33 19.42 3.84 13.14
CA THR A 33 19.11 4.28 11.75
C THR A 33 17.74 4.92 11.58
N HIS A 34 16.90 4.99 12.62
CA HIS A 34 15.55 5.54 12.50
C HIS A 34 15.17 6.49 13.62
N ASP A 35 15.07 7.74 13.28
CA ASP A 35 14.74 8.90 14.15
C ASP A 35 13.21 9.03 14.41
N SER A 36 12.39 8.00 14.18
CA SER A 36 10.95 8.11 14.31
C SER A 36 10.30 6.93 15.06
N GLY A 37 9.85 7.20 16.18
CA GLY A 37 8.74 6.82 17.07
C GLY A 37 8.13 5.41 17.05
N ASN A 38 8.28 4.56 16.03
CA ASN A 38 7.65 3.23 15.99
C ASN A 38 8.67 2.12 15.69
N PHE A 39 9.34 1.66 16.72
CA PHE A 39 10.31 0.57 16.63
C PHE A 39 9.78 -0.68 15.93
N GLN A 40 8.50 -1.05 16.14
CA GLN A 40 7.94 -2.25 15.51
C GLN A 40 7.78 -2.11 13.99
N GLU A 41 7.40 -0.93 13.53
CA GLU A 41 7.28 -0.63 12.11
C GLU A 41 8.65 -0.62 11.43
N ALA A 42 9.63 0.06 12.03
CA ALA A 42 11.00 0.07 11.54
C ALA A 42 11.62 -1.34 11.49
N ALA A 43 11.42 -2.15 12.52
CA ALA A 43 11.88 -3.54 12.55
C ALA A 43 11.17 -4.42 11.49
N ARG A 44 9.90 -4.15 11.22
CA ARG A 44 9.14 -4.80 10.15
C ARG A 44 9.71 -4.45 8.78
N ASP A 45 9.90 -3.15 8.50
CA ASP A 45 10.40 -2.66 7.21
C ASP A 45 11.81 -3.18 6.93
N PHE A 46 12.68 -3.15 7.93
CA PHE A 46 14.01 -3.76 7.87
C PHE A 46 13.92 -5.24 7.49
N ARG A 47 13.07 -6.02 8.15
CA ARG A 47 12.88 -7.45 7.86
C ARG A 47 12.45 -7.67 6.41
N TYR A 48 11.48 -6.90 5.90
CA TYR A 48 11.03 -7.03 4.52
C TYR A 48 12.10 -6.58 3.50
N ALA A 49 12.90 -5.57 3.83
CA ALA A 49 14.03 -5.16 2.99
C ALA A 49 15.09 -6.27 2.87
N ILE A 50 15.41 -6.94 4.00
CA ILE A 50 16.32 -8.10 4.00
C ILE A 50 15.73 -9.26 3.18
N PHE A 51 14.43 -9.57 3.35
CA PHE A 51 13.79 -10.62 2.57
C PHE A 51 13.85 -10.35 1.07
N LYS A 52 13.58 -9.12 0.64
CA LYS A 52 13.71 -8.71 -0.77
C LYS A 52 15.15 -8.85 -1.26
N LYS A 53 16.13 -8.40 -0.47
CA LYS A 53 17.56 -8.48 -0.82
C LYS A 53 18.01 -9.93 -1.01
N ILE A 54 17.63 -10.83 -0.10
CA ILE A 54 17.96 -12.26 -0.20
C ILE A 54 17.19 -12.88 -1.38
N GLY A 55 15.90 -12.59 -1.51
CA GLY A 55 15.06 -13.11 -2.59
C GLY A 55 15.56 -12.74 -3.98
N ALA A 56 16.05 -11.52 -4.16
CA ALA A 56 16.60 -11.06 -5.44
C ALA A 56 17.80 -11.88 -5.95
N THR A 57 18.42 -12.72 -5.11
CA THR A 57 19.50 -13.65 -5.52
C THR A 57 18.98 -14.96 -6.13
N TYR A 58 17.65 -15.18 -6.14
CA TYR A 58 17.02 -16.38 -6.66
C TYR A 58 16.00 -16.00 -7.75
N PRO A 59 15.93 -16.71 -8.89
CA PRO A 59 15.01 -16.38 -9.98
C PRO A 59 13.54 -16.52 -9.55
N ASP A 60 13.24 -17.57 -8.78
CA ASP A 60 11.89 -17.86 -8.25
C ASP A 60 12.00 -18.07 -6.74
N PHE A 61 11.46 -17.13 -5.96
CA PHE A 61 11.48 -17.25 -4.51
C PHE A 61 10.12 -16.97 -3.89
N ALA A 62 9.87 -17.60 -2.77
CA ALA A 62 8.75 -17.32 -1.90
C ALA A 62 9.21 -17.08 -0.47
N ILE A 63 8.69 -16.05 0.16
CA ILE A 63 8.89 -15.74 1.57
C ILE A 63 7.74 -16.37 2.33
N VAL A 64 8.01 -17.41 3.10
CA VAL A 64 7.00 -18.10 3.90
C VAL A 64 6.97 -17.47 5.29
N LEU A 65 5.80 -16.96 5.69
CA LEU A 65 5.58 -16.39 7.03
C LEU A 65 4.61 -17.27 7.82
N ALA A 66 4.93 -17.49 9.10
CA ALA A 66 4.16 -18.33 10.01
C ALA A 66 2.96 -17.61 10.67
N HIS A 67 2.36 -16.62 9.99
CA HIS A 67 1.11 -16.02 10.49
C HIS A 67 -0.01 -17.07 10.48
N HIS A 68 -0.83 -17.07 11.52
CA HIS A 68 -1.87 -18.06 11.76
C HIS A 68 -3.27 -17.41 11.93
N ALA A 69 -4.31 -18.22 12.17
CA ALA A 69 -5.68 -17.76 12.26
C ALA A 69 -5.91 -16.67 13.34
N ASP A 70 -5.25 -16.83 14.49
CA ASP A 70 -5.37 -15.82 15.56
C ASP A 70 -4.76 -14.46 15.13
N ASP A 71 -3.68 -14.44 14.33
CA ASP A 71 -3.13 -13.19 13.75
C ASP A 71 -4.10 -12.54 12.74
N GLN A 72 -4.88 -13.34 12.01
CA GLN A 72 -5.94 -12.84 11.12
C GLN A 72 -7.03 -12.14 11.91
N ILE A 73 -7.50 -12.77 13.01
CA ILE A 73 -8.53 -12.21 13.89
C ILE A 73 -8.05 -10.90 14.51
N GLU A 74 -6.81 -10.86 15.03
CA GLU A 74 -6.23 -9.62 15.55
C GLU A 74 -6.22 -8.51 14.49
N THR A 75 -5.79 -8.82 13.28
CA THR A 75 -5.73 -7.87 12.18
C THR A 75 -7.12 -7.37 11.77
N PHE A 76 -8.09 -8.28 11.69
CA PHE A 76 -9.49 -7.94 11.41
C PHE A 76 -10.05 -6.97 12.44
N LEU A 77 -9.91 -7.28 13.74
CA LEU A 77 -10.43 -6.46 14.84
C LEU A 77 -9.76 -5.08 14.88
N MET A 78 -8.45 -5.01 14.67
CA MET A 78 -7.75 -3.74 14.59
C MET A 78 -8.22 -2.88 13.41
N ASN A 79 -8.49 -3.50 12.27
CA ASN A 79 -9.00 -2.81 11.08
C ASN A 79 -10.47 -2.40 11.23
N LEU A 80 -11.28 -3.22 11.89
CA LEU A 80 -12.68 -2.92 12.20
C LEU A 80 -12.81 -1.64 13.03
N ILE A 81 -12.01 -1.51 14.10
CA ILE A 81 -12.01 -0.32 14.96
C ILE A 81 -11.53 0.94 14.23
N ARG A 82 -10.59 0.78 13.28
CA ARG A 82 -10.12 1.89 12.45
C ARG A 82 -11.11 2.30 11.35
N GLY A 83 -12.21 1.58 11.18
CA GLY A 83 -13.17 1.84 10.12
C GLY A 83 -12.61 1.56 8.71
N SER A 84 -11.76 0.56 8.57
CA SER A 84 -10.99 0.31 7.33
C SER A 84 -11.81 -0.19 6.13
N GLY A 85 -13.14 -0.23 6.20
CA GLY A 85 -14.00 -0.69 5.10
C GLY A 85 -13.75 -2.14 4.66
N VAL A 86 -14.41 -2.56 3.57
CA VAL A 86 -14.39 -3.94 3.05
C VAL A 86 -12.96 -4.48 2.83
N LEU A 87 -12.11 -3.66 2.22
CA LEU A 87 -10.75 -4.09 1.87
C LEU A 87 -9.84 -4.28 3.09
N GLY A 88 -10.00 -3.48 4.11
CA GLY A 88 -9.28 -3.65 5.38
C GLY A 88 -9.79 -4.85 6.17
N LEU A 89 -11.10 -5.13 6.11
CA LEU A 89 -11.72 -6.27 6.79
C LEU A 89 -11.37 -7.62 6.13
N ALA A 90 -10.87 -7.63 4.89
CA ALA A 90 -10.27 -8.81 4.29
C ALA A 90 -8.97 -9.27 4.98
N ALA A 91 -8.44 -8.50 5.92
CA ALA A 91 -7.25 -8.75 6.73
C ALA A 91 -6.02 -9.15 5.89
N MET A 92 -5.31 -10.23 6.22
CA MET A 92 -4.11 -10.64 5.48
C MET A 92 -4.46 -11.64 4.38
N PRO A 93 -3.98 -11.45 3.12
CA PRO A 93 -4.13 -12.45 2.08
C PRO A 93 -3.15 -13.63 2.31
N MET A 94 -3.57 -14.82 1.90
CA MET A 94 -2.72 -16.04 1.97
C MET A 94 -1.45 -15.87 1.13
N SER A 95 -1.56 -15.23 -0.03
CA SER A 95 -0.42 -14.90 -0.90
C SER A 95 -0.53 -13.48 -1.42
N ARG A 96 0.58 -12.73 -1.37
CA ARG A 96 0.68 -11.39 -1.96
C ARG A 96 2.13 -11.12 -2.35
N ASN A 97 2.37 -10.82 -3.63
CA ASN A 97 3.71 -10.73 -4.20
C ASN A 97 4.46 -12.05 -3.94
N SER A 98 5.69 -12.00 -3.46
CA SER A 98 6.46 -13.19 -3.11
C SER A 98 6.23 -13.71 -1.68
N VAL A 99 5.24 -13.20 -0.95
CA VAL A 99 4.96 -13.61 0.45
C VAL A 99 3.80 -14.58 0.49
N VAL A 100 3.99 -15.72 1.17
CA VAL A 100 2.99 -16.79 1.39
C VAL A 100 2.81 -17.03 2.88
N ARG A 101 1.56 -17.25 3.32
CA ARG A 101 1.17 -17.48 4.72
C ARG A 101 0.32 -18.75 4.82
N PRO A 102 0.93 -19.94 4.86
CA PRO A 102 0.18 -21.19 4.74
C PRO A 102 -0.72 -21.51 5.96
N PHE A 103 -0.46 -20.90 7.13
CA PHE A 103 -1.19 -21.20 8.37
C PHE A 103 -2.33 -20.22 8.69
N LEU A 104 -2.70 -19.31 7.78
CA LEU A 104 -3.74 -18.31 8.05
C LEU A 104 -5.12 -18.88 8.43
N ASN A 105 -5.40 -20.13 8.08
CA ASN A 105 -6.63 -20.83 8.42
C ASN A 105 -6.45 -21.85 9.56
N THR A 106 -5.27 -21.86 10.21
CA THR A 106 -4.94 -22.81 11.28
C THR A 106 -4.76 -22.04 12.59
N PHE A 107 -5.48 -22.43 13.63
CA PHE A 107 -5.34 -21.81 14.95
C PHE A 107 -3.99 -22.17 15.61
N LYS A 108 -3.43 -21.26 16.42
CA LYS A 108 -2.22 -21.48 17.19
C LYS A 108 -2.32 -22.73 18.05
N SER A 109 -3.47 -22.99 18.66
CA SER A 109 -3.73 -24.21 19.45
C SER A 109 -3.58 -25.50 18.64
N GLN A 110 -3.98 -25.51 17.38
CA GLN A 110 -3.82 -26.66 16.48
C GLN A 110 -2.33 -26.88 16.13
N LEU A 111 -1.59 -25.77 15.90
CA LEU A 111 -0.15 -25.84 15.64
C LEU A 111 0.61 -26.37 16.85
N HIS A 112 0.28 -25.92 18.06
CA HIS A 112 0.88 -26.42 19.31
C HIS A 112 0.58 -27.90 19.51
N ARG A 113 -0.68 -28.35 19.29
CA ARG A 113 -1.04 -29.76 19.37
C ARG A 113 -0.21 -30.61 18.40
N TYR A 114 -0.12 -30.18 17.15
CA TYR A 114 0.69 -30.87 16.14
C TYR A 114 2.18 -30.94 16.54
N ALA A 115 2.74 -29.82 17.03
CA ALA A 115 4.13 -29.79 17.47
C ALA A 115 4.38 -30.77 18.65
N THR A 116 3.46 -30.81 19.62
CA THR A 116 3.50 -31.74 20.75
C THR A 116 3.44 -33.21 20.25
N GLU A 117 2.48 -33.54 19.41
CA GLU A 117 2.29 -34.90 18.85
C GLU A 117 3.52 -35.38 18.05
N LYS A 118 4.22 -34.45 17.39
CA LYS A 118 5.41 -34.73 16.58
C LYS A 118 6.73 -34.54 17.33
N GLY A 119 6.70 -34.18 18.61
CA GLY A 119 7.91 -33.93 19.40
C GLY A 119 8.74 -32.76 18.86
N ILE A 120 8.13 -31.79 18.20
CA ILE A 120 8.79 -30.60 17.70
C ILE A 120 8.92 -29.61 18.85
N ALA A 121 10.15 -29.25 19.18
CA ALA A 121 10.41 -28.23 20.20
C ALA A 121 10.10 -26.82 19.64
N TRP A 122 9.58 -25.96 20.49
CA TRP A 122 9.37 -24.53 20.19
C TRP A 122 9.74 -23.65 21.37
N LYS A 123 9.92 -22.36 21.12
CA LYS A 123 10.05 -21.34 22.15
C LYS A 123 8.92 -20.34 22.08
N GLU A 124 8.48 -19.84 23.23
CA GLU A 124 7.57 -18.72 23.33
C GLU A 124 8.35 -17.45 23.63
N ASP A 125 8.10 -16.42 22.82
CA ASP A 125 8.67 -15.09 23.04
C ASP A 125 7.98 -14.45 24.26
N ALA A 126 8.73 -14.19 25.32
CA ALA A 126 8.23 -13.60 26.55
C ALA A 126 7.63 -12.20 26.35
N THR A 127 8.01 -11.48 25.29
CA THR A 127 7.43 -10.16 24.97
C THR A 127 5.97 -10.24 24.50
N ASN A 128 5.49 -11.41 24.11
CA ASN A 128 4.07 -11.62 23.79
C ASN A 128 3.13 -11.46 24.99
N LEU A 129 3.65 -11.57 26.22
CA LEU A 129 2.89 -11.38 27.45
C LEU A 129 2.84 -9.91 27.90
N GLU A 130 3.65 -9.03 27.30
CA GLU A 130 3.65 -7.61 27.67
C GLU A 130 2.51 -6.88 26.96
N ASN A 131 1.57 -6.28 27.71
CA ASN A 131 0.41 -5.54 27.18
C ASN A 131 0.71 -4.09 26.75
N ASN A 132 1.98 -3.77 26.47
CA ASN A 132 2.41 -2.43 26.05
C ASN A 132 1.91 -2.03 24.66
N TYR A 133 1.47 -2.98 23.86
CA TYR A 133 1.01 -2.77 22.50
C TYR A 133 -0.46 -3.14 22.33
N THR A 134 -1.21 -2.36 21.54
CA THR A 134 -2.62 -2.59 21.26
C THR A 134 -2.90 -4.02 20.79
N ARG A 135 -2.01 -4.59 19.97
CA ARG A 135 -2.14 -5.97 19.46
C ARG A 135 -2.08 -7.01 20.58
N ASN A 136 -1.17 -6.82 21.54
CA ASN A 136 -1.03 -7.73 22.69
C ASN A 136 -2.27 -7.64 23.61
N LYS A 137 -2.87 -6.45 23.80
CA LYS A 137 -4.13 -6.32 24.54
C LYS A 137 -5.27 -7.09 23.88
N TRP A 138 -5.37 -7.04 22.55
CA TRP A 138 -6.36 -7.87 21.84
C TRP A 138 -6.13 -9.34 22.11
N ARG A 139 -4.90 -9.83 21.94
CA ARG A 139 -4.51 -11.23 22.12
C ARG A 139 -4.73 -11.74 23.55
N ASN A 140 -4.32 -10.95 24.55
CA ASN A 140 -4.22 -11.43 25.93
C ASN A 140 -5.44 -11.10 26.78
N GLU A 141 -6.24 -10.09 26.41
CA GLU A 141 -7.37 -9.61 27.22
C GLU A 141 -8.70 -9.69 26.46
N PHE A 142 -8.83 -8.97 25.35
CA PHE A 142 -10.14 -8.79 24.71
C PHE A 142 -10.65 -10.05 24.02
N ILE A 143 -9.82 -10.72 23.21
CA ILE A 143 -10.24 -11.94 22.51
C ILE A 143 -10.60 -13.06 23.50
N PRO A 144 -9.77 -13.36 24.53
CA PRO A 144 -10.12 -14.36 25.53
C PRO A 144 -11.40 -14.01 26.32
N PHE A 145 -11.62 -12.71 26.62
CA PHE A 145 -12.86 -12.27 27.28
C PHE A 145 -14.09 -12.54 26.42
N ILE A 146 -14.03 -12.16 25.12
CA ILE A 146 -15.18 -12.38 24.21
C ILE A 146 -15.38 -13.88 23.95
N GLU A 147 -14.30 -14.65 23.78
CA GLU A 147 -14.37 -16.10 23.54
C GLU A 147 -15.01 -16.86 24.71
N LYS A 148 -14.83 -16.39 25.95
CA LYS A 148 -15.49 -16.94 27.13
C LYS A 148 -17.01 -16.77 27.07
N GLU A 149 -17.50 -15.62 26.60
CA GLU A 149 -18.93 -15.34 26.48
C GLU A 149 -19.54 -15.90 25.19
N ILE A 150 -18.76 -15.93 24.11
CA ILE A 150 -19.15 -16.37 22.76
C ILE A 150 -18.06 -17.33 22.21
N PRO A 151 -18.13 -18.63 22.56
CA PRO A 151 -17.09 -19.60 22.19
C PRO A 151 -16.81 -19.73 20.69
N THR A 152 -17.77 -19.40 19.82
CA THR A 152 -17.66 -19.48 18.36
C THR A 152 -17.18 -18.17 17.70
N ILE A 153 -16.79 -17.16 18.49
CA ILE A 153 -16.46 -15.83 17.93
C ILE A 153 -15.28 -15.88 16.95
N LYS A 154 -14.28 -16.70 17.22
CA LYS A 154 -13.09 -16.82 16.37
C LYS A 154 -13.44 -17.39 15.00
N GLU A 155 -14.23 -18.46 14.97
CA GLU A 155 -14.71 -19.08 13.74
C GLU A 155 -15.60 -18.13 12.95
N SER A 156 -16.49 -17.40 13.64
CA SER A 156 -17.36 -16.39 13.02
C SER A 156 -16.56 -15.27 12.38
N ILE A 157 -15.52 -14.77 13.04
CA ILE A 157 -14.64 -13.75 12.47
C ILE A 157 -13.86 -14.29 11.26
N LEU A 158 -13.33 -15.51 11.33
CA LEU A 158 -12.65 -16.11 10.18
C LEU A 158 -13.57 -16.28 8.98
N PHE A 159 -14.82 -16.68 9.21
CA PHE A 159 -15.82 -16.75 8.15
C PHE A 159 -16.08 -15.37 7.51
N LEU A 160 -16.24 -14.32 8.31
CA LEU A 160 -16.38 -12.95 7.80
C LEU A 160 -15.15 -12.51 6.99
N ILE A 161 -13.95 -12.80 7.47
CA ILE A 161 -12.71 -12.51 6.72
C ILE A 161 -12.74 -13.18 5.33
N GLN A 162 -13.18 -14.44 5.24
CA GLN A 162 -13.29 -15.15 3.96
C GLN A 162 -14.28 -14.46 3.02
N LEU A 163 -15.46 -14.05 3.52
CA LEU A 163 -16.43 -13.31 2.72
C LEU A 163 -15.85 -11.98 2.19
N PHE A 164 -15.14 -11.22 3.04
CA PHE A 164 -14.49 -9.98 2.61
C PHE A 164 -13.36 -10.23 1.61
N GLN A 165 -12.61 -11.33 1.73
CA GLN A 165 -11.60 -11.73 0.76
C GLN A 165 -12.20 -12.12 -0.60
N GLU A 166 -13.35 -12.80 -0.62
CA GLU A 166 -14.08 -13.11 -1.84
C GLU A 166 -14.56 -11.82 -2.52
N LYS A 167 -15.17 -10.92 -1.75
CA LYS A 167 -15.61 -9.62 -2.25
C LYS A 167 -14.44 -8.81 -2.82
N GLN A 168 -13.30 -8.80 -2.14
CA GLN A 168 -12.08 -8.16 -2.64
C GLN A 168 -11.60 -8.75 -3.96
N LYS A 169 -11.63 -10.08 -4.11
CA LYS A 169 -11.26 -10.76 -5.37
C LYS A 169 -12.21 -10.37 -6.52
N GLU A 170 -13.50 -10.24 -6.25
CA GLU A 170 -14.48 -9.79 -7.24
C GLU A 170 -14.19 -8.35 -7.70
N LEU A 171 -13.98 -7.44 -6.74
CA LEU A 171 -13.63 -6.05 -7.04
C LEU A 171 -12.32 -5.96 -7.85
N SER A 172 -11.30 -6.71 -7.43
CA SER A 172 -10.02 -6.74 -8.14
C SER A 172 -10.18 -7.25 -9.58
N LYS A 173 -10.96 -8.31 -9.81
CA LYS A 173 -11.22 -8.82 -11.18
C LYS A 173 -11.86 -7.78 -12.08
N LYS A 174 -12.78 -6.97 -11.56
CA LYS A 174 -13.45 -5.91 -12.32
C LYS A 174 -12.51 -4.74 -12.62
N VAL A 175 -11.65 -4.39 -11.70
CA VAL A 175 -10.81 -3.19 -11.74
C VAL A 175 -9.46 -3.44 -12.41
N ASN A 176 -8.92 -4.67 -12.35
CA ASN A 176 -7.61 -5.01 -12.94
C ASN A 176 -7.45 -4.57 -14.41
N PRO A 177 -8.40 -4.83 -15.31
CA PRO A 177 -8.25 -4.39 -16.71
C PRO A 177 -8.07 -2.88 -16.82
N LEU A 178 -8.84 -2.13 -16.04
CA LEU A 178 -8.80 -0.67 -16.03
C LEU A 178 -7.49 -0.14 -15.41
N SER A 179 -7.01 -0.77 -14.35
CA SER A 179 -5.71 -0.44 -13.77
C SER A 179 -4.56 -0.70 -14.76
N MET A 180 -4.64 -1.79 -15.53
CA MET A 180 -3.65 -2.09 -16.58
C MET A 180 -3.74 -1.08 -17.73
N GLU A 181 -4.93 -0.68 -18.14
CA GLU A 181 -5.14 0.36 -19.15
C GLU A 181 -4.52 1.69 -18.70
N ILE A 182 -4.74 2.10 -17.44
CA ILE A 182 -4.14 3.32 -16.89
C ILE A 182 -2.61 3.26 -16.92
N HIS A 183 -2.00 2.11 -16.59
CA HIS A 183 -0.54 1.97 -16.67
C HIS A 183 0.01 2.01 -18.10
N GLN A 184 -0.83 1.71 -19.10
CA GLN A 184 -0.44 1.77 -20.53
C GLN A 184 -0.68 3.13 -21.14
N THR A 185 -1.80 3.78 -20.80
CA THR A 185 -2.27 5.01 -21.46
C THR A 185 -2.06 6.27 -20.61
N ASN A 186 -1.68 6.11 -19.36
CA ASN A 186 -1.62 7.16 -18.34
C ASN A 186 -2.93 7.94 -18.21
N SER A 187 -4.09 7.32 -18.51
CA SER A 187 -5.35 8.03 -18.54
C SER A 187 -6.58 7.15 -18.31
N ILE A 188 -7.67 7.78 -17.87
CA ILE A 188 -9.02 7.19 -17.81
C ILE A 188 -10.06 8.25 -18.18
N SER A 189 -11.09 7.89 -18.93
CA SER A 189 -12.21 8.80 -19.19
C SER A 189 -13.02 9.05 -17.91
N ILE A 190 -13.54 10.28 -17.76
CA ILE A 190 -14.41 10.63 -16.64
C ILE A 190 -15.71 9.81 -16.69
N ASP A 191 -16.21 9.51 -17.88
CA ASP A 191 -17.42 8.69 -18.04
C ASP A 191 -17.19 7.26 -17.52
N THR A 192 -16.08 6.62 -17.88
CA THR A 192 -15.69 5.30 -17.35
C THR A 192 -15.53 5.37 -15.82
N PHE A 193 -14.88 6.42 -15.32
CA PHE A 193 -14.70 6.61 -13.88
C PHE A 193 -16.03 6.78 -13.13
N HIS A 194 -17.01 7.49 -13.73
CA HIS A 194 -18.34 7.67 -13.12
C HIS A 194 -19.17 6.38 -13.07
N GLN A 195 -18.93 5.43 -13.98
CA GLN A 195 -19.59 4.12 -13.97
C GLN A 195 -19.14 3.22 -12.82
N LEU A 196 -17.98 3.51 -12.22
CA LEU A 196 -17.47 2.75 -11.09
C LEU A 196 -18.22 3.11 -9.80
N SER A 197 -18.54 2.09 -9.00
CA SER A 197 -18.97 2.29 -7.59
C SER A 197 -17.83 2.88 -6.75
N SER A 198 -18.16 3.46 -5.59
CA SER A 198 -17.14 3.94 -4.65
C SER A 198 -16.15 2.85 -4.22
N GLU A 199 -16.61 1.60 -4.05
CA GLU A 199 -15.75 0.46 -3.72
C GLU A 199 -14.79 0.14 -4.85
N GLU A 200 -15.25 0.17 -6.11
CA GLU A 200 -14.44 -0.06 -7.31
C GLU A 200 -13.41 1.06 -7.52
N LYS A 201 -13.80 2.31 -7.29
CA LYS A 201 -12.88 3.46 -7.32
C LYS A 201 -11.80 3.34 -6.24
N PHE A 202 -12.17 2.91 -5.03
CA PHE A 202 -11.21 2.69 -3.96
C PHE A 202 -10.25 1.53 -4.27
N GLU A 203 -10.76 0.44 -4.84
CA GLU A 203 -9.92 -0.68 -5.28
C GLU A 203 -8.97 -0.26 -6.40
N LEU A 204 -9.44 0.54 -7.36
CA LEU A 204 -8.59 1.12 -8.42
C LEU A 204 -7.47 1.97 -7.79
N TRP A 205 -7.81 2.87 -6.89
CA TRP A 205 -6.86 3.72 -6.18
C TRP A 205 -5.79 2.90 -5.45
N ARG A 206 -6.21 1.83 -4.79
CA ARG A 206 -5.31 0.91 -4.09
C ARG A 206 -4.37 0.15 -5.05
N GLN A 207 -4.87 -0.24 -6.23
CA GLN A 207 -4.05 -0.93 -7.26
C GLN A 207 -2.99 0.00 -7.87
N LEU A 208 -3.27 1.29 -7.95
CA LEU A 208 -2.29 2.31 -8.31
C LEU A 208 -1.31 2.62 -7.15
N LYS A 209 -1.32 1.81 -6.09
CA LYS A 209 -0.46 1.88 -4.89
C LYS A 209 -0.52 3.21 -4.15
N GLN A 210 -1.67 3.86 -4.14
CA GLN A 210 -1.87 5.16 -3.53
C GLN A 210 -2.25 5.07 -2.04
N ASP A 211 -1.98 6.14 -1.31
CA ASP A 211 -2.38 6.28 0.09
C ASP A 211 -3.90 6.41 0.21
N ALA A 212 -4.50 5.64 1.12
CA ALA A 212 -5.95 5.66 1.35
C ALA A 212 -6.44 7.04 1.83
N SER A 213 -5.60 7.84 2.48
CA SER A 213 -5.97 9.18 2.95
C SER A 213 -6.26 10.17 1.82
N THR A 214 -5.70 9.93 0.63
CA THR A 214 -5.90 10.77 -0.55
C THR A 214 -7.09 10.34 -1.43
N PHE A 215 -7.68 9.18 -1.16
CA PHE A 215 -8.82 8.66 -1.92
C PHE A 215 -10.04 9.60 -2.00
N PRO A 216 -10.50 10.29 -0.94
CA PRO A 216 -11.63 11.19 -1.03
C PRO A 216 -11.42 12.33 -2.04
N PHE A 217 -10.18 12.80 -2.18
CA PHE A 217 -9.83 13.83 -3.17
C PHE A 217 -9.86 13.27 -4.59
N PHE A 218 -9.43 12.03 -4.80
CA PHE A 218 -9.50 11.33 -6.07
C PHE A 218 -10.94 11.10 -6.52
N GLU A 219 -11.81 10.65 -5.63
CA GLU A 219 -13.23 10.42 -5.93
C GLU A 219 -13.95 11.72 -6.35
N GLU A 220 -13.57 12.86 -5.77
CA GLU A 220 -14.14 14.16 -6.06
C GLU A 220 -13.48 14.90 -7.24
N LEU A 221 -12.31 14.46 -7.70
CA LEU A 221 -11.53 15.16 -8.74
C LEU A 221 -12.32 15.37 -10.06
N PRO A 222 -13.11 14.41 -10.55
CA PRO A 222 -13.91 14.60 -11.78
C PRO A 222 -14.90 15.75 -11.72
N LYS A 223 -15.33 16.15 -10.50
CA LYS A 223 -16.26 17.26 -10.28
C LYS A 223 -15.56 18.62 -10.19
N LYS A 224 -14.23 18.66 -10.10
CA LYS A 224 -13.44 19.90 -10.00
C LYS A 224 -13.26 20.53 -11.37
N GLN A 225 -12.77 21.76 -11.39
CA GLN A 225 -12.43 22.47 -12.61
C GLN A 225 -11.26 21.82 -13.35
N LYS A 226 -11.20 22.01 -14.68
CA LYS A 226 -10.07 21.62 -15.52
C LYS A 226 -8.75 22.14 -14.95
N GLY A 227 -7.69 21.35 -15.01
CA GLY A 227 -6.35 21.68 -14.47
C GLY A 227 -6.21 21.45 -12.98
N LYS A 228 -7.25 21.02 -12.26
CA LYS A 228 -7.08 20.58 -10.85
C LYS A 228 -6.37 19.23 -10.81
N PHE A 229 -5.49 19.07 -9.85
CA PHE A 229 -4.69 17.86 -9.67
C PHE A 229 -4.64 17.43 -8.21
N ILE A 230 -4.20 16.20 -7.99
CA ILE A 230 -3.93 15.60 -6.69
C ILE A 230 -2.53 15.00 -6.75
N GLU A 231 -1.71 15.31 -5.76
CA GLU A 231 -0.41 14.66 -5.56
C GLU A 231 -0.62 13.22 -5.09
N MET A 232 0.14 12.31 -5.66
CA MET A 232 0.08 10.87 -5.43
C MET A 232 1.41 10.38 -4.86
N LYS A 233 1.41 9.22 -4.20
CA LYS A 233 2.62 8.62 -3.59
C LYS A 233 2.77 7.14 -3.95
N GLY A 234 2.52 6.78 -5.20
CA GLY A 234 2.54 5.39 -5.64
C GLY A 234 3.20 5.20 -6.98
N ASP A 235 2.52 4.51 -7.89
CA ASP A 235 3.02 4.28 -9.25
C ASP A 235 3.02 5.56 -10.09
N PHE A 236 2.22 6.56 -9.69
CA PHE A 236 2.13 7.87 -10.30
C PHE A 236 2.33 8.96 -9.23
N GLU A 237 2.85 10.11 -9.63
CA GLU A 237 3.07 11.26 -8.74
C GLU A 237 1.89 12.22 -8.70
N ASN A 238 1.16 12.33 -9.79
CA ASN A 238 -0.01 13.21 -9.87
C ASN A 238 -1.13 12.59 -10.69
N VAL A 239 -2.37 12.96 -10.39
CA VAL A 239 -3.53 12.79 -11.27
C VAL A 239 -4.16 14.15 -11.53
N ILE A 240 -4.39 14.48 -12.81
CA ILE A 240 -4.84 15.79 -13.28
C ILE A 240 -6.16 15.62 -14.01
N ARG A 241 -7.14 16.48 -13.72
CA ARG A 241 -8.38 16.56 -14.49
C ARG A 241 -8.20 17.44 -15.71
N GLU A 242 -8.34 16.87 -16.90
CA GLU A 242 -8.32 17.55 -18.19
C GLU A 242 -9.56 17.21 -19.02
N ASN A 243 -10.39 18.21 -19.34
CA ASN A 243 -11.64 18.02 -20.09
C ASN A 243 -12.48 16.83 -19.55
N GLN A 244 -12.61 15.75 -20.32
CA GLN A 244 -13.34 14.52 -19.99
C GLN A 244 -12.41 13.37 -19.61
N THR A 245 -11.19 13.67 -19.15
CA THR A 245 -10.16 12.65 -18.87
C THR A 245 -9.42 12.99 -17.59
N LEU A 246 -9.08 11.94 -16.82
CA LEU A 246 -8.10 12.00 -15.74
C LEU A 246 -6.76 11.46 -16.27
N TYR A 247 -5.71 12.27 -16.23
CA TYR A 247 -4.35 11.93 -16.63
C TYR A 247 -3.49 11.67 -15.40
N PHE A 248 -2.72 10.60 -15.46
CA PHE A 248 -1.78 10.18 -14.43
C PHE A 248 -0.36 10.44 -14.89
N SER A 249 0.45 11.14 -14.11
CA SER A 249 1.84 11.44 -14.43
C SER A 249 2.80 10.75 -13.48
N SER A 250 3.92 10.24 -14.00
CA SER A 250 5.04 9.68 -13.24
C SER A 250 6.25 10.61 -13.29
N SER A 251 7.22 10.41 -12.37
CA SER A 251 8.48 11.19 -12.32
C SER A 251 9.32 11.11 -13.60
N ASN A 252 9.06 10.09 -14.43
CA ASN A 252 9.78 9.88 -15.68
C ASN A 252 9.07 10.50 -16.90
N ASP A 253 7.86 11.04 -16.71
CA ASP A 253 7.21 11.79 -17.78
C ASP A 253 7.94 13.12 -17.95
N GLU A 254 8.96 13.14 -18.79
CA GLU A 254 9.48 14.40 -19.31
C GLU A 254 8.32 15.08 -20.04
N PHE A 255 7.71 16.07 -19.39
CA PHE A 255 6.88 17.02 -20.11
C PHE A 255 7.77 17.70 -21.14
N GLU A 256 7.73 17.22 -22.37
CA GLU A 256 8.22 18.03 -23.47
C GLU A 256 7.41 19.32 -23.43
N LEU A 257 8.05 20.37 -22.95
CA LEU A 257 7.45 21.70 -23.03
C LEU A 257 7.14 21.93 -24.51
N PRO A 258 5.90 22.33 -24.85
CA PRO A 258 5.58 22.63 -26.23
C PRO A 258 6.60 23.61 -26.75
N GLN A 259 7.23 23.30 -27.89
CA GLN A 259 8.19 24.22 -28.51
C GLN A 259 7.45 25.52 -28.80
N LEU A 260 7.85 26.59 -28.12
CA LEU A 260 7.31 27.91 -28.36
C LEU A 260 7.96 28.47 -29.63
N LEU A 261 7.19 28.55 -30.70
CA LEU A 261 7.59 29.30 -31.88
C LEU A 261 7.22 30.76 -31.66
N ILE A 262 8.22 31.64 -31.57
CA ILE A 262 8.01 33.09 -31.42
C ILE A 262 8.23 33.74 -32.78
N GLU A 263 7.17 34.29 -33.35
CA GLU A 263 7.23 35.04 -34.58
C GLU A 263 6.76 36.48 -34.37
N LYS A 264 7.44 37.42 -35.03
CA LYS A 264 7.02 38.83 -35.01
C LYS A 264 6.03 39.05 -36.13
N VAL A 265 4.81 39.40 -35.77
CA VAL A 265 3.74 39.75 -36.72
C VAL A 265 3.45 41.24 -36.71
N ASN A 266 3.10 41.81 -37.85
CA ASN A 266 2.84 43.24 -37.97
C ASN A 266 1.41 43.62 -37.54
N SER A 267 0.49 42.62 -37.53
CA SER A 267 -0.90 42.82 -37.10
C SER A 267 -1.42 41.52 -36.49
N ILE A 268 -2.37 41.62 -35.56
CA ILE A 268 -3.09 40.45 -35.00
C ILE A 268 -4.10 40.00 -36.07
N PRO A 269 -4.09 38.69 -36.49
CA PRO A 269 -5.10 38.18 -37.40
C PRO A 269 -6.51 38.29 -36.82
N GLU A 270 -7.50 38.44 -37.68
CA GLU A 270 -8.90 38.44 -37.26
C GLU A 270 -9.37 37.09 -36.68
N GLN A 271 -8.70 36.00 -37.08
CA GLN A 271 -8.91 34.64 -36.57
C GLN A 271 -7.55 34.02 -36.20
N PHE A 272 -7.45 33.46 -35.02
CA PHE A 272 -6.27 32.75 -34.55
C PHE A 272 -6.67 31.44 -33.86
N SER A 273 -5.76 30.48 -33.86
CA SER A 273 -6.00 29.17 -33.26
C SER A 273 -6.01 29.21 -31.73
N LYS A 274 -6.54 28.18 -31.07
CA LYS A 274 -6.51 28.07 -29.62
C LYS A 274 -5.09 27.90 -29.04
N ASN A 275 -4.09 27.64 -29.89
CA ASN A 275 -2.72 27.42 -29.49
C ASN A 275 -1.83 28.61 -29.79
N GLU A 276 -2.38 29.76 -30.16
CA GLU A 276 -1.68 31.00 -30.46
C GLU A 276 -1.97 32.07 -29.41
N ILE A 277 -0.96 32.79 -29.00
CA ILE A 277 -1.05 33.92 -28.06
C ILE A 277 -0.34 35.11 -28.72
N TYR A 278 -1.03 36.24 -28.81
CA TYR A 278 -0.46 37.48 -29.35
C TYR A 278 -0.14 38.43 -28.21
N LEU A 279 1.11 38.89 -28.16
CA LEU A 279 1.61 39.82 -27.15
C LEU A 279 2.13 41.09 -27.82
N HIS A 280 1.91 42.25 -27.19
CA HIS A 280 2.41 43.54 -27.69
C HIS A 280 3.92 43.62 -27.45
N SER A 281 4.72 43.59 -28.53
CA SER A 281 6.19 43.50 -28.43
C SER A 281 6.83 44.64 -27.62
N GLU A 282 6.28 45.87 -27.66
CA GLU A 282 6.80 47.03 -26.92
C GLU A 282 6.53 46.93 -25.40
N LYS A 283 5.64 46.04 -24.97
CA LYS A 283 5.33 45.85 -23.53
C LYS A 283 6.11 44.67 -22.92
N ILE A 284 6.91 43.97 -23.70
CA ILE A 284 7.72 42.84 -23.20
C ILE A 284 9.06 43.42 -22.74
N LEU A 285 9.25 43.40 -21.42
CA LEU A 285 10.48 43.89 -20.77
C LEU A 285 11.35 42.66 -20.37
N GLY A 286 12.16 42.13 -21.29
CA GLY A 286 13.05 40.98 -21.06
C GLY A 286 12.75 39.77 -21.91
N ASP A 287 13.40 38.65 -21.60
CA ASP A 287 13.25 37.42 -22.34
C ASP A 287 11.96 36.67 -21.97
N LEU A 288 11.31 36.08 -22.97
CA LEU A 288 10.15 35.23 -22.76
C LEU A 288 10.59 33.81 -22.37
N HIS A 289 10.13 33.36 -21.21
CA HIS A 289 10.36 32.01 -20.73
C HIS A 289 9.05 31.24 -20.62
N VAL A 290 9.00 30.03 -21.17
CA VAL A 290 7.90 29.09 -20.95
C VAL A 290 8.31 28.10 -19.87
N ARG A 291 7.47 27.96 -18.87
CA ARG A 291 7.65 26.98 -17.80
C ARG A 291 6.31 26.36 -17.38
N PRO A 292 6.32 25.18 -16.78
CA PRO A 292 5.10 24.62 -16.16
C PRO A 292 4.53 25.57 -15.10
N TRP A 293 3.19 25.58 -14.98
CA TRP A 293 2.48 26.31 -13.95
C TRP A 293 2.93 25.86 -12.56
N LYS A 294 3.21 26.81 -11.67
CA LYS A 294 3.56 26.52 -10.26
C LYS A 294 2.46 27.05 -9.34
N THR A 295 2.30 26.38 -8.19
CA THR A 295 1.38 26.85 -7.14
C THR A 295 1.69 28.29 -6.75
N GLY A 296 0.71 29.17 -6.85
CA GLY A 296 0.88 30.61 -6.60
C GLY A 296 1.03 31.49 -7.86
N ASP A 297 1.17 30.87 -9.04
CA ASP A 297 1.17 31.63 -10.29
C ASP A 297 -0.21 32.30 -10.50
N ARG A 298 -0.20 33.53 -10.94
CA ARG A 298 -1.40 34.32 -11.28
C ARG A 298 -1.23 34.87 -12.69
N ILE A 299 -2.27 34.76 -13.49
CA ILE A 299 -2.39 35.54 -14.73
C ILE A 299 -3.07 36.85 -14.31
N THR A 300 -2.35 37.95 -14.40
CA THR A 300 -2.95 39.30 -14.37
C THR A 300 -3.23 39.69 -15.80
N PRO A 301 -4.49 40.03 -16.14
CA PRO A 301 -4.87 40.43 -17.48
C PRO A 301 -4.19 41.73 -17.93
#